data_beb6924b37ac6943136f81531b4397e3
#
_entry.id   beb6924b37ac6943136f81531b4397e3
#
_cell.length_a   1.000
_cell.length_b   1.000
_cell.length_c   1.000
_cell.angle_alpha   90.00
_cell.angle_beta   90.00
_cell.angle_gamma   90.00
#
_symmetry.space_group_name_H-M   'P 1'
#
loop_
_entity.id
_entity.type
_entity.pdbx_description
1 polymer ?
#
loop_
_entity_poly.entity_id
_entity_poly.type
_entity_poly.pdbx_seq_one_letter_code
_entity_poly.pdbx_strand_id
1 'polypeptide(L)'
;TAASTTDTEDLLSELEGDGNDTTATGEDQSFDEFASENPLYALIQPIIYQDPESQQYFPGEGPVVGYVSLKNKAEVNALLADRNILKNFPSNIKFMWSAKPILGDDRQPTDVYALHAIKVIERDGKARLEGDAITNAKVTADPLGQPEISMSMNSTGAKIWKQMTREASQGNVNGTPANKSIAVVLDDLVYSAPVVNGEIPGGQSSISGQFSPEEAQDLANILKAGSLPVPAVIVDEAIVGPSLGEENINSGLWSFFFAFLLVLLYMIFYYKRAGWVANIALIANVFFIIGTLASLGAALTLPGIAGLVLTIGMSVDAN
;
A
#
# COMPACT_ATOMS: atom_id res chain seq x y z
N THR A 1 5.30 16.64 -29.40
CA THR A 1 3.99 16.28 -29.95
C THR A 1 3.29 15.51 -28.87
N ALA A 2 2.24 16.10 -28.31
CA ALA A 2 1.50 15.59 -27.16
C ALA A 2 0.84 14.24 -27.53
N ALA A 3 1.14 13.21 -26.77
CA ALA A 3 0.34 12.00 -26.74
C ALA A 3 -1.01 12.38 -26.10
N SER A 4 -2.12 12.18 -26.82
CA SER A 4 -3.46 12.41 -26.32
C SER A 4 -3.68 11.46 -25.14
N THR A 5 -3.88 12.02 -23.98
CA THR A 5 -4.51 11.35 -22.85
C THR A 5 -5.90 10.92 -23.31
N THR A 6 -6.08 9.64 -23.57
CA THR A 6 -7.42 9.03 -23.62
C THR A 6 -7.98 9.19 -22.23
N ASP A 7 -9.09 9.88 -22.13
CA ASP A 7 -9.70 10.27 -20.85
C ASP A 7 -9.92 9.04 -19.97
N THR A 8 -9.31 9.04 -18.81
CA THR A 8 -9.50 8.02 -17.76
C THR A 8 -10.95 7.98 -17.26
N GLU A 9 -11.70 9.07 -17.44
CA GLU A 9 -13.15 9.12 -17.17
C GLU A 9 -13.95 8.13 -18.03
N ASP A 10 -13.59 7.94 -19.29
CA ASP A 10 -14.26 6.97 -20.18
C ASP A 10 -14.00 5.53 -19.72
N LEU A 11 -12.80 5.25 -19.24
CA LEU A 11 -12.42 3.93 -18.72
C LEU A 11 -13.07 3.60 -17.36
N LEU A 12 -13.27 4.61 -16.51
CA LEU A 12 -13.92 4.44 -15.20
C LEU A 12 -15.45 4.34 -15.32
N SER A 13 -16.04 5.04 -16.28
CA SER A 13 -17.49 4.96 -16.52
C SER A 13 -17.94 3.60 -17.09
N GLU A 14 -17.07 2.90 -17.83
CA GLU A 14 -17.32 1.53 -18.27
C GLU A 14 -17.25 0.50 -17.14
N LEU A 15 -16.49 0.77 -16.09
CA LEU A 15 -16.41 -0.12 -14.91
C LEU A 15 -17.60 0.02 -13.95
N GLU A 16 -18.29 1.16 -13.95
CA GLU A 16 -19.49 1.42 -13.11
C GLU A 16 -20.81 1.22 -13.85
N GLY A 17 -20.82 1.06 -15.17
CA GLY A 17 -21.99 0.91 -16.01
C GLY A 17 -22.64 -0.47 -15.89
N ASP A 18 -23.81 -0.47 -15.30
CA ASP A 18 -24.83 -1.53 -15.36
C ASP A 18 -25.05 -1.95 -16.82
N GLY A 19 -24.96 -3.26 -17.10
CA GLY A 19 -25.02 -3.79 -18.45
C GLY A 19 -26.28 -3.41 -19.20
N ASN A 20 -26.18 -2.52 -20.15
CA ASN A 20 -26.92 -2.58 -21.42
C ASN A 20 -26.50 -1.40 -22.32
N ASP A 21 -26.16 -1.74 -23.54
CA ASP A 21 -26.10 -0.92 -24.76
C ASP A 21 -24.71 -0.50 -25.28
N THR A 22 -24.14 -1.36 -26.13
CA THR A 22 -23.26 -0.91 -27.21
C THR A 22 -23.62 -1.65 -28.51
N THR A 23 -24.30 -0.95 -29.39
CA THR A 23 -24.48 -1.34 -30.80
C THR A 23 -23.19 -1.15 -31.55
N ALA A 24 -22.45 -2.24 -31.80
CA ALA A 24 -21.43 -2.31 -32.84
C ALA A 24 -21.79 -3.44 -33.79
N THR A 25 -22.08 -3.08 -35.02
CA THR A 25 -22.39 -3.96 -36.16
C THR A 25 -21.17 -4.77 -36.57
N GLY A 26 -21.24 -6.08 -36.35
CA GLY A 26 -20.29 -7.06 -36.86
C GLY A 26 -20.37 -8.35 -36.05
N GLU A 27 -21.18 -9.34 -36.53
CA GLU A 27 -21.37 -10.69 -36.02
C GLU A 27 -21.38 -10.82 -34.49
N ASP A 28 -22.60 -10.81 -33.94
CA ASP A 28 -22.93 -10.99 -32.51
C ASP A 28 -22.47 -12.37 -31.98
N GLN A 29 -21.20 -12.52 -31.67
CA GLN A 29 -20.85 -13.39 -30.55
C GLN A 29 -21.23 -12.63 -29.28
N SER A 30 -22.17 -13.17 -28.51
CA SER A 30 -22.56 -12.54 -27.25
C SER A 30 -21.31 -12.40 -26.38
N PHE A 31 -21.18 -11.30 -25.62
CA PHE A 31 -20.05 -11.08 -24.69
C PHE A 31 -19.81 -12.31 -23.80
N ASP A 32 -20.86 -13.01 -23.43
CA ASP A 32 -20.81 -14.23 -22.62
C ASP A 32 -20.11 -15.39 -23.34
N GLU A 33 -20.26 -15.54 -24.67
CA GLU A 33 -19.60 -16.54 -25.46
C GLU A 33 -18.11 -16.21 -25.62
N PHE A 34 -17.76 -14.96 -25.89
CA PHE A 34 -16.40 -14.47 -25.93
C PHE A 34 -15.71 -14.57 -24.57
N ALA A 35 -16.39 -14.23 -23.47
CA ALA A 35 -15.89 -14.35 -22.11
C ALA A 35 -15.61 -15.81 -21.71
N SER A 36 -16.46 -16.74 -22.17
CA SER A 36 -16.26 -18.17 -21.91
C SER A 36 -15.02 -18.74 -22.63
N GLU A 37 -14.75 -18.26 -23.83
CA GLU A 37 -13.55 -18.65 -24.61
C GLU A 37 -12.29 -17.93 -24.13
N ASN A 38 -12.42 -16.71 -23.59
CA ASN A 38 -11.32 -15.83 -23.19
C ASN A 38 -11.47 -15.35 -21.72
N PRO A 39 -11.40 -16.23 -20.73
CA PRO A 39 -11.73 -15.89 -19.36
C PRO A 39 -10.83 -14.80 -18.75
N LEU A 40 -9.57 -14.73 -19.15
CA LEU A 40 -8.69 -13.65 -18.71
C LEU A 40 -9.11 -12.29 -19.29
N TYR A 41 -9.51 -12.26 -20.55
CA TYR A 41 -9.90 -11.03 -21.23
C TYR A 41 -11.20 -10.43 -20.65
N ALA A 42 -12.11 -11.29 -20.17
CA ALA A 42 -13.34 -10.87 -19.53
C ALA A 42 -13.14 -10.20 -18.15
N LEU A 43 -12.02 -10.55 -17.46
CA LEU A 43 -11.72 -10.10 -16.10
C LEU A 43 -10.67 -9.01 -16.04
N ILE A 44 -9.81 -8.93 -17.05
CA ILE A 44 -8.73 -7.96 -17.16
C ILE A 44 -9.08 -6.97 -18.26
N GLN A 45 -9.09 -5.70 -17.93
CA GLN A 45 -9.17 -4.64 -18.93
C GLN A 45 -7.78 -4.44 -19.55
N PRO A 46 -7.50 -4.98 -20.73
CA PRO A 46 -6.16 -4.91 -21.33
C PRO A 46 -5.87 -3.49 -21.80
N ILE A 47 -4.59 -3.11 -21.74
CA ILE A 47 -4.15 -1.86 -22.35
C ILE A 47 -3.97 -2.12 -23.84
N ILE A 48 -4.86 -1.59 -24.64
CA ILE A 48 -4.81 -1.64 -26.10
C ILE A 48 -4.94 -0.23 -26.65
N TYR A 49 -4.30 0.03 -27.81
CA TYR A 49 -4.53 1.25 -28.55
C TYR A 49 -4.93 0.90 -29.99
N GLN A 50 -5.79 1.72 -30.55
CA GLN A 50 -6.21 1.59 -31.93
C GLN A 50 -5.33 2.51 -32.81
N ASP A 51 -4.70 1.94 -33.81
CA ASP A 51 -3.96 2.71 -34.81
C ASP A 51 -4.95 3.52 -35.66
N PRO A 52 -4.82 4.86 -35.70
CA PRO A 52 -5.74 5.72 -36.43
C PRO A 52 -5.77 5.44 -37.95
N GLU A 53 -4.69 4.94 -38.54
CA GLU A 53 -4.58 4.68 -39.97
C GLU A 53 -5.11 3.30 -40.37
N SER A 54 -4.75 2.26 -39.63
CA SER A 54 -5.14 0.88 -39.93
C SER A 54 -6.41 0.42 -39.28
N GLN A 55 -6.89 1.16 -38.26
CA GLN A 55 -8.00 0.78 -37.35
C GLN A 55 -7.78 -0.57 -36.63
N GLN A 56 -6.56 -1.08 -36.64
CA GLN A 56 -6.19 -2.30 -35.93
C GLN A 56 -5.83 -2.00 -34.48
N TYR A 57 -6.18 -2.94 -33.60
CA TYR A 57 -5.83 -2.87 -32.19
C TYR A 57 -4.46 -3.48 -31.95
N PHE A 58 -3.62 -2.76 -31.22
CA PHE A 58 -2.29 -3.20 -30.81
C PHE A 58 -2.21 -3.21 -29.28
N PRO A 59 -1.43 -4.12 -28.70
CA PRO A 59 -1.13 -4.07 -27.28
C PRO A 59 -0.49 -2.74 -26.90
N GLY A 60 -0.88 -2.19 -25.77
CA GLY A 60 -0.29 -0.99 -25.21
C GLY A 60 1.20 -1.19 -24.88
N GLU A 61 1.95 -0.11 -24.95
CA GLU A 61 3.36 -0.11 -24.57
C GLU A 61 3.51 -0.07 -23.05
N GLY A 62 4.48 -0.80 -22.52
CA GLY A 62 4.84 -0.75 -21.10
C GLY A 62 4.72 -2.10 -20.38
N PRO A 63 5.00 -2.11 -19.08
CA PRO A 63 5.03 -3.33 -18.29
C PRO A 63 3.64 -3.74 -17.77
N VAL A 64 2.62 -2.90 -17.89
CA VAL A 64 1.25 -3.17 -17.44
C VAL A 64 0.51 -3.94 -18.53
N VAL A 65 -0.04 -5.08 -18.17
CA VAL A 65 -0.84 -5.94 -19.05
C VAL A 65 -2.28 -5.43 -19.13
N GLY A 66 -2.80 -4.97 -18.01
CA GLY A 66 -4.15 -4.46 -17.90
C GLY A 66 -4.52 -4.12 -16.47
N TYR A 67 -5.75 -3.66 -16.32
CA TYR A 67 -6.31 -3.23 -15.05
C TYR A 67 -7.40 -4.20 -14.60
N VAL A 68 -7.48 -4.40 -13.28
CA VAL A 68 -8.41 -5.36 -12.68
C VAL A 68 -9.00 -4.78 -11.41
N SER A 69 -10.32 -4.85 -11.27
CA SER A 69 -10.98 -4.48 -10.01
C SER A 69 -10.59 -5.46 -8.89
N LEU A 70 -10.52 -4.94 -7.67
CA LEU A 70 -10.21 -5.72 -6.46
C LEU A 70 -11.11 -6.97 -6.34
N LYS A 71 -12.37 -6.89 -6.76
CA LYS A 71 -13.35 -7.99 -6.73
C LYS A 71 -12.90 -9.18 -7.58
N ASN A 72 -12.28 -8.92 -8.73
CA ASN A 72 -11.89 -9.93 -9.72
C ASN A 72 -10.45 -10.45 -9.49
N LYS A 73 -9.68 -9.79 -8.62
CA LYS A 73 -8.27 -10.12 -8.37
C LYS A 73 -8.05 -11.59 -7.95
N ALA A 74 -8.94 -12.13 -7.14
CA ALA A 74 -8.83 -13.53 -6.69
C ALA A 74 -9.04 -14.52 -7.85
N GLU A 75 -10.00 -14.24 -8.73
CA GLU A 75 -10.32 -15.07 -9.89
C GLU A 75 -9.20 -15.01 -10.94
N VAL A 76 -8.67 -13.82 -11.22
CA VAL A 76 -7.50 -13.65 -12.08
C VAL A 76 -6.29 -14.43 -11.55
N ASN A 77 -6.05 -14.39 -10.22
CA ASN A 77 -4.97 -15.18 -9.62
C ASN A 77 -5.19 -16.70 -9.81
N ALA A 78 -6.42 -17.18 -9.69
CA ALA A 78 -6.73 -18.59 -9.93
C ALA A 78 -6.47 -19.00 -11.39
N LEU A 79 -6.87 -18.16 -12.34
CA LEU A 79 -6.60 -18.38 -13.77
C LEU A 79 -5.10 -18.33 -14.09
N LEU A 80 -4.36 -17.36 -13.54
CA LEU A 80 -2.91 -17.25 -13.71
C LEU A 80 -2.12 -18.35 -13.01
N ALA A 81 -2.73 -19.09 -12.07
CA ALA A 81 -2.15 -20.28 -11.46
C ALA A 81 -2.38 -21.56 -12.30
N ASP A 82 -3.33 -21.53 -13.25
CA ASP A 82 -3.59 -22.69 -14.12
C ASP A 82 -2.44 -22.90 -15.10
N ARG A 83 -1.87 -24.11 -15.06
CA ARG A 83 -0.76 -24.52 -15.94
C ARG A 83 -1.13 -24.50 -17.42
N ASN A 84 -2.41 -24.70 -17.77
CA ASN A 84 -2.85 -24.67 -19.17
C ASN A 84 -2.83 -23.25 -19.73
N ILE A 85 -3.16 -22.26 -18.91
CA ILE A 85 -3.09 -20.85 -19.26
C ILE A 85 -1.62 -20.40 -19.28
N LEU A 86 -0.85 -20.73 -18.26
CA LEU A 86 0.57 -20.36 -18.17
C LEU A 86 1.43 -20.89 -19.32
N LYS A 87 1.09 -22.02 -19.91
CA LYS A 87 1.81 -22.56 -21.10
C LYS A 87 1.79 -21.62 -22.32
N ASN A 88 0.81 -20.74 -22.41
CA ASN A 88 0.67 -19.79 -23.50
C ASN A 88 1.63 -18.59 -23.36
N PHE A 89 2.25 -18.42 -22.17
CA PHE A 89 3.19 -17.36 -21.92
C PHE A 89 4.63 -17.89 -21.85
N PRO A 90 5.63 -17.05 -22.16
CA PRO A 90 7.04 -17.41 -21.99
C PRO A 90 7.32 -17.80 -20.52
N SER A 91 8.10 -18.84 -20.31
CA SER A 91 8.41 -19.38 -18.98
C SER A 91 9.19 -18.42 -18.07
N ASN A 92 9.72 -17.34 -18.62
CA ASN A 92 10.47 -16.31 -17.91
C ASN A 92 9.65 -15.07 -17.59
N ILE A 93 8.32 -15.15 -17.67
CA ILE A 93 7.41 -14.09 -17.26
C ILE A 93 6.80 -14.43 -15.90
N LYS A 94 6.77 -13.47 -14.98
CA LYS A 94 6.04 -13.51 -13.72
C LYS A 94 5.02 -12.37 -13.71
N PHE A 95 3.78 -12.69 -13.41
CA PHE A 95 2.73 -11.69 -13.23
C PHE A 95 2.73 -11.20 -11.80
N MET A 96 2.71 -9.88 -11.62
CA MET A 96 2.73 -9.24 -10.30
C MET A 96 1.77 -8.07 -10.27
N TRP A 97 1.12 -7.86 -9.13
CA TRP A 97 0.18 -6.77 -8.90
C TRP A 97 0.90 -5.48 -8.51
N SER A 98 0.30 -4.35 -8.85
CA SER A 98 0.69 -3.08 -8.23
C SER A 98 0.49 -3.13 -6.71
N ALA A 99 1.38 -2.52 -5.95
CA ALA A 99 1.30 -2.45 -4.48
C ALA A 99 0.15 -1.56 -4.01
N LYS A 100 -0.15 -0.52 -4.79
CA LYS A 100 -1.24 0.43 -4.54
C LYS A 100 -2.27 0.34 -5.66
N PRO A 101 -3.55 0.65 -5.40
CA PRO A 101 -4.53 0.82 -6.46
C PRO A 101 -4.16 2.01 -7.33
N ILE A 102 -4.65 2.05 -8.56
CA ILE A 102 -4.49 3.21 -9.41
C ILE A 102 -5.26 4.39 -8.85
N LEU A 103 -4.78 5.60 -9.09
CA LEU A 103 -5.47 6.82 -8.72
C LEU A 103 -6.46 7.19 -9.82
N GLY A 104 -7.67 7.59 -9.43
CA GLY A 104 -8.64 8.22 -10.32
C GLY A 104 -8.19 9.64 -10.72
N ASP A 105 -8.98 10.29 -11.56
CA ASP A 105 -8.71 11.65 -12.04
C ASP A 105 -8.76 12.69 -10.91
N ASP A 106 -9.52 12.43 -9.88
CA ASP A 106 -9.58 13.21 -8.64
C ASP A 106 -8.41 12.93 -7.68
N ARG A 107 -7.43 12.10 -8.10
CA ARG A 107 -6.30 11.59 -7.30
C ARG A 107 -6.72 10.80 -6.07
N GLN A 108 -7.95 10.30 -6.01
CA GLN A 108 -8.39 9.37 -4.98
C GLN A 108 -8.05 7.93 -5.37
N PRO A 109 -7.73 7.06 -4.40
CA PRO A 109 -7.50 5.64 -4.67
C PRO A 109 -8.80 5.00 -5.20
N THR A 110 -8.70 4.31 -6.32
CA THR A 110 -9.80 3.49 -6.86
C THR A 110 -9.77 2.08 -6.25
N ASP A 111 -10.69 1.21 -6.66
CA ASP A 111 -10.63 -0.23 -6.35
C ASP A 111 -9.89 -1.06 -7.42
N VAL A 112 -9.21 -0.40 -8.34
CA VAL A 112 -8.55 -1.01 -9.51
C VAL A 112 -7.06 -1.13 -9.30
N TYR A 113 -6.51 -2.30 -9.64
CA TYR A 113 -5.08 -2.62 -9.54
C TYR A 113 -4.50 -2.93 -10.93
N ALA A 114 -3.26 -2.51 -11.15
CA ALA A 114 -2.54 -2.84 -12.37
C ALA A 114 -1.89 -4.23 -12.25
N LEU A 115 -2.04 -5.05 -13.29
CA LEU A 115 -1.32 -6.31 -13.45
C LEU A 115 -0.10 -6.09 -14.33
N HIS A 116 1.08 -6.40 -13.82
CA HIS A 116 2.35 -6.25 -14.52
C HIS A 116 2.88 -7.60 -15.00
N ALA A 117 3.44 -7.64 -16.21
CA ALA A 117 4.22 -8.77 -16.71
C ALA A 117 5.71 -8.46 -16.56
N ILE A 118 6.36 -9.13 -15.61
CA ILE A 118 7.77 -8.92 -15.28
C ILE A 118 8.60 -10.05 -15.89
N LYS A 119 9.60 -9.68 -16.69
CA LYS A 119 10.55 -10.63 -17.22
C LYS A 119 11.60 -10.97 -16.16
N VAL A 120 11.62 -12.21 -15.71
CA VAL A 120 12.62 -12.76 -14.80
C VAL A 120 13.74 -13.37 -15.64
N ILE A 121 14.96 -12.89 -15.48
CA ILE A 121 16.12 -13.31 -16.28
C ILE A 121 16.89 -14.41 -15.56
N GLU A 122 16.98 -14.34 -14.23
CA GLU A 122 17.72 -15.32 -13.45
C GLU A 122 16.91 -16.63 -13.30
N ARG A 123 17.61 -17.75 -13.37
CA ARG A 123 17.00 -19.10 -13.33
C ARG A 123 16.40 -19.48 -11.98
N ASP A 124 16.86 -18.83 -10.91
CA ASP A 124 16.37 -19.04 -9.54
C ASP A 124 15.16 -18.17 -9.19
N GLY A 125 14.67 -17.38 -10.15
CA GLY A 125 13.53 -16.49 -9.97
C GLY A 125 13.82 -15.20 -9.20
N LYS A 126 15.09 -14.95 -8.84
CA LYS A 126 15.52 -13.76 -8.13
C LYS A 126 15.66 -12.55 -9.04
N ALA A 127 15.66 -11.38 -8.42
CA ALA A 127 15.98 -10.14 -9.10
C ALA A 127 17.47 -10.07 -9.46
N ARG A 128 17.81 -9.52 -10.63
CA ARG A 128 19.23 -9.29 -11.01
C ARG A 128 19.95 -8.30 -10.09
N LEU A 129 19.20 -7.36 -9.53
CA LEU A 129 19.65 -6.40 -8.54
C LEU A 129 18.80 -6.55 -7.29
N GLU A 130 19.38 -7.03 -6.22
CA GLU A 130 18.71 -7.15 -4.92
C GLU A 130 18.88 -5.85 -4.13
N GLY A 131 18.04 -5.63 -3.14
CA GLY A 131 18.01 -4.40 -2.37
C GLY A 131 19.30 -4.12 -1.56
N ASP A 132 20.08 -5.14 -1.22
CA ASP A 132 21.38 -5.03 -0.55
C ASP A 132 22.43 -4.25 -1.36
N ALA A 133 22.23 -4.15 -2.67
CA ALA A 133 23.04 -3.32 -3.55
C ALA A 133 22.77 -1.81 -3.37
N ILE A 134 21.62 -1.41 -2.83
CA ILE A 134 21.25 -0.02 -2.62
C ILE A 134 21.83 0.45 -1.28
N THR A 135 22.69 1.44 -1.32
CA THR A 135 23.34 1.99 -0.13
C THR A 135 22.60 3.17 0.48
N ASN A 136 21.86 3.91 -0.35
CA ASN A 136 21.05 5.05 0.09
C ASN A 136 19.93 5.34 -0.91
N ALA A 137 18.78 5.80 -0.40
CA ALA A 137 17.70 6.35 -1.18
C ALA A 137 17.08 7.53 -0.42
N LYS A 138 16.80 8.64 -1.13
CA LYS A 138 16.24 9.86 -0.54
C LYS A 138 15.40 10.61 -1.55
N VAL A 139 14.43 11.35 -1.07
CA VAL A 139 13.67 12.30 -1.89
C VAL A 139 14.53 13.54 -2.15
N THR A 140 14.56 13.97 -3.38
CA THR A 140 15.17 15.22 -3.87
C THR A 140 14.15 15.96 -4.72
N ALA A 141 14.48 17.15 -5.17
CA ALA A 141 13.68 17.87 -6.15
C ALA A 141 14.40 17.89 -7.50
N ASP A 142 13.67 17.71 -8.57
CA ASP A 142 14.16 17.92 -9.92
C ASP A 142 14.35 19.43 -10.22
N PRO A 143 14.90 19.82 -11.36
CA PRO A 143 15.07 21.23 -11.73
C PRO A 143 13.76 22.02 -11.83
N LEU A 144 12.61 21.36 -11.93
CA LEU A 144 11.27 21.95 -11.97
C LEU A 144 10.61 21.99 -10.59
N GLY A 145 11.30 21.53 -9.54
CA GLY A 145 10.78 21.46 -8.18
C GLY A 145 9.86 20.26 -7.88
N GLN A 146 9.75 19.30 -8.81
CA GLN A 146 8.94 18.10 -8.60
C GLN A 146 9.71 17.08 -7.73
N PRO A 147 9.01 16.29 -6.90
CA PRO A 147 9.64 15.23 -6.13
C PRO A 147 10.29 14.18 -7.04
N GLU A 148 11.54 13.88 -6.76
CA GLU A 148 12.36 12.87 -7.44
C GLU A 148 13.04 11.98 -6.40
N ILE A 149 13.17 10.69 -6.66
CA ILE A 149 13.85 9.77 -5.76
C ILE A 149 15.27 9.53 -6.26
N SER A 150 16.25 10.02 -5.51
CA SER A 150 17.67 9.76 -5.78
C SER A 150 18.11 8.53 -5.03
N MET A 151 18.77 7.57 -5.71
CA MET A 151 19.32 6.37 -5.12
C MET A 151 20.79 6.19 -5.46
N SER A 152 21.54 5.58 -4.54
CA SER A 152 22.94 5.24 -4.69
C SER A 152 23.16 3.76 -4.42
N MET A 153 24.09 3.15 -5.14
CA MET A 153 24.39 1.73 -5.09
C MET A 153 25.85 1.49 -4.72
N ASN A 154 26.14 0.31 -4.19
CA ASN A 154 27.51 -0.15 -4.01
C ASN A 154 28.18 -0.46 -5.38
N SER A 155 29.47 -0.75 -5.36
CA SER A 155 30.26 -0.96 -6.58
C SER A 155 29.80 -2.16 -7.43
N THR A 156 29.26 -3.19 -6.80
CA THR A 156 28.71 -4.37 -7.48
C THR A 156 27.36 -4.04 -8.11
N GLY A 157 26.47 -3.41 -7.33
CA GLY A 157 25.17 -2.94 -7.83
C GLY A 157 25.31 -1.96 -8.99
N ALA A 158 26.27 -1.04 -8.93
CA ALA A 158 26.54 -0.08 -10.01
C ALA A 158 26.88 -0.76 -11.34
N LYS A 159 27.65 -1.85 -11.31
CA LYS A 159 27.97 -2.62 -12.54
C LYS A 159 26.74 -3.33 -13.11
N ILE A 160 25.96 -3.97 -12.25
CA ILE A 160 24.73 -4.64 -12.63
C ILE A 160 23.71 -3.63 -13.18
N TRP A 161 23.53 -2.50 -12.48
CA TRP A 161 22.61 -1.44 -12.87
C TRP A 161 22.96 -0.82 -14.23
N LYS A 162 24.24 -0.57 -14.45
CA LYS A 162 24.75 -0.11 -15.76
C LYS A 162 24.34 -1.06 -16.89
N GLN A 163 24.51 -2.37 -16.67
CA GLN A 163 24.14 -3.36 -17.68
C GLN A 163 22.62 -3.44 -17.86
N MET A 164 21.85 -3.46 -16.76
CA MET A 164 20.38 -3.50 -16.83
C MET A 164 19.81 -2.27 -17.56
N THR A 165 20.32 -1.08 -17.23
CA THR A 165 19.85 0.16 -17.86
C THR A 165 20.26 0.26 -19.32
N ARG A 166 21.44 -0.25 -19.71
CA ARG A 166 21.83 -0.38 -21.09
C ARG A 166 20.89 -1.30 -21.87
N GLU A 167 20.61 -2.50 -21.34
CA GLU A 167 19.71 -3.45 -21.99
C GLU A 167 18.26 -2.93 -22.07
N ALA A 168 17.82 -2.15 -21.09
CA ALA A 168 16.50 -1.56 -21.08
C ALA A 168 16.37 -0.38 -22.06
N SER A 169 17.38 0.48 -22.13
CA SER A 169 17.39 1.64 -23.03
C SER A 169 17.60 1.28 -24.52
N GLN A 170 18.09 0.07 -24.78
CA GLN A 170 18.25 -0.47 -26.14
C GLN A 170 17.15 -1.51 -26.46
N GLY A 171 16.01 -1.39 -25.81
CA GLY A 171 14.88 -2.29 -26.00
C GLY A 171 14.31 -2.21 -27.41
N ASN A 172 13.57 -3.25 -27.77
CA ASN A 172 12.83 -3.31 -29.02
C ASN A 172 11.45 -3.89 -28.71
N VAL A 173 10.40 -3.26 -29.18
CA VAL A 173 9.03 -3.72 -29.10
C VAL A 173 8.48 -3.82 -30.50
N ASN A 174 8.09 -5.01 -30.95
CA ASN A 174 7.52 -5.26 -32.27
C ASN A 174 8.38 -4.75 -33.43
N GLY A 175 9.72 -4.76 -33.29
CA GLY A 175 10.64 -4.27 -34.34
C GLY A 175 10.94 -2.78 -34.25
N THR A 176 10.28 -2.03 -33.40
CA THR A 176 10.52 -0.60 -33.14
C THR A 176 11.41 -0.42 -31.92
N PRO A 177 12.48 0.41 -32.00
CA PRO A 177 13.26 0.74 -30.83
C PRO A 177 12.39 1.40 -29.75
N ALA A 178 12.32 0.79 -28.59
CA ALA A 178 11.54 1.29 -27.47
C ALA A 178 12.28 1.08 -26.15
N ASN A 179 12.25 2.08 -25.29
CA ASN A 179 12.80 1.97 -23.96
C ASN A 179 11.93 1.06 -23.08
N LYS A 180 12.57 0.17 -22.34
CA LYS A 180 11.89 -0.73 -21.41
C LYS A 180 11.89 -0.16 -20.01
N SER A 181 10.93 -0.61 -19.21
CA SER A 181 10.84 -0.29 -17.79
C SER A 181 11.65 -1.28 -16.95
N ILE A 182 12.12 -0.81 -15.79
CA ILE A 182 12.67 -1.66 -14.73
C ILE A 182 11.72 -1.55 -13.54
N ALA A 183 11.16 -2.69 -13.13
CA ALA A 183 10.23 -2.72 -12.01
C ALA A 183 10.95 -2.74 -10.66
N VAL A 184 10.48 -1.94 -9.72
CA VAL A 184 10.82 -2.00 -8.30
C VAL A 184 9.79 -2.88 -7.61
N VAL A 185 10.24 -4.03 -7.12
CA VAL A 185 9.39 -5.07 -6.53
C VAL A 185 9.79 -5.31 -5.08
N LEU A 186 8.81 -5.39 -4.19
CA LEU A 186 8.97 -5.81 -2.80
C LEU A 186 7.79 -6.71 -2.44
N ASP A 187 8.06 -7.85 -1.82
CA ASP A 187 7.05 -8.85 -1.40
C ASP A 187 6.10 -9.26 -2.54
N ASP A 188 6.66 -9.48 -3.74
CA ASP A 188 5.94 -9.84 -4.97
C ASP A 188 4.92 -8.77 -5.46
N LEU A 189 5.02 -7.54 -4.96
CA LEU A 189 4.23 -6.40 -5.40
C LEU A 189 5.09 -5.36 -6.11
N VAL A 190 4.55 -4.78 -7.18
CA VAL A 190 5.22 -3.72 -7.96
C VAL A 190 4.88 -2.37 -7.37
N TYR A 191 5.88 -1.67 -6.88
CA TYR A 191 5.74 -0.31 -6.34
C TYR A 191 5.93 0.77 -7.38
N SER A 192 6.79 0.51 -8.36
CA SER A 192 7.04 1.42 -9.48
C SER A 192 7.68 0.66 -10.63
N ALA A 193 7.49 1.14 -11.85
CA ALA A 193 8.10 0.57 -13.04
C ALA A 193 8.55 1.68 -14.02
N PRO A 194 9.53 2.52 -13.62
CA PRO A 194 9.98 3.64 -14.44
C PRO A 194 10.61 3.17 -15.76
N VAL A 195 10.39 3.94 -16.80
CA VAL A 195 11.05 3.74 -18.10
C VAL A 195 12.50 4.20 -18.03
N VAL A 196 13.39 3.45 -18.63
CA VAL A 196 14.83 3.73 -18.64
C VAL A 196 15.21 4.54 -19.87
N ASN A 197 15.58 5.80 -19.67
CA ASN A 197 15.91 6.72 -20.78
C ASN A 197 17.30 6.52 -21.36
N GLY A 198 18.20 5.83 -20.64
CA GLY A 198 19.58 5.60 -21.11
C GLY A 198 20.40 4.74 -20.15
N GLU A 199 21.61 4.37 -20.59
CA GLU A 199 22.57 3.69 -19.72
C GLU A 199 22.99 4.59 -18.55
N ILE A 200 22.95 4.08 -17.32
CA ILE A 200 23.30 4.82 -16.10
C ILE A 200 24.59 4.22 -15.51
N PRO A 201 25.75 4.81 -15.78
CA PRO A 201 27.00 4.40 -15.17
C PRO A 201 27.16 5.01 -13.77
N GLY A 202 27.97 4.38 -12.92
CA GLY A 202 28.41 4.98 -11.65
C GLY A 202 27.52 4.72 -10.43
N GLY A 203 26.39 4.00 -10.58
CA GLY A 203 25.59 3.55 -9.45
C GLY A 203 24.81 4.66 -8.72
N GLN A 204 24.69 5.82 -9.31
CA GLN A 204 23.76 6.87 -8.91
C GLN A 204 22.64 6.95 -9.95
N SER A 205 21.40 6.93 -9.49
CA SER A 205 20.24 6.97 -10.34
C SER A 205 19.13 7.80 -9.72
N SER A 206 18.28 8.36 -10.55
CA SER A 206 17.09 9.05 -10.10
C SER A 206 15.84 8.47 -10.76
N ILE A 207 14.76 8.45 -10.01
CA ILE A 207 13.44 8.05 -10.46
C ILE A 207 12.57 9.31 -10.42
N SER A 208 12.25 9.83 -11.58
CA SER A 208 11.37 10.98 -11.75
C SER A 208 9.99 10.54 -12.23
N GLY A 209 8.96 11.30 -11.87
CA GLY A 209 7.58 11.03 -12.24
C GLY A 209 6.63 12.02 -11.55
N GLN A 210 5.34 11.88 -11.77
CA GLN A 210 4.32 12.69 -11.09
C GLN A 210 4.03 12.17 -9.68
N PHE A 211 5.07 12.10 -8.83
CA PHE A 211 4.92 11.66 -7.45
C PHE A 211 4.37 12.79 -6.57
N SER A 212 3.47 12.45 -5.66
CA SER A 212 3.25 13.28 -4.48
C SER A 212 4.47 13.21 -3.54
N PRO A 213 4.72 14.19 -2.67
CA PRO A 213 5.81 14.12 -1.70
C PRO A 213 5.77 12.86 -0.82
N GLU A 214 4.56 12.40 -0.49
CA GLU A 214 4.33 11.19 0.33
C GLU A 214 4.69 9.92 -0.44
N GLU A 215 4.26 9.81 -1.71
CA GLU A 215 4.61 8.67 -2.57
C GLU A 215 6.10 8.58 -2.83
N ALA A 216 6.76 9.72 -3.07
CA ALA A 216 8.21 9.76 -3.23
C ALA A 216 8.93 9.31 -1.95
N GLN A 217 8.45 9.73 -0.78
CA GLN A 217 9.01 9.32 0.51
C GLN A 217 8.80 7.81 0.77
N ASP A 218 7.61 7.28 0.47
CA ASP A 218 7.31 5.86 0.57
C ASP A 218 8.25 5.04 -0.31
N LEU A 219 8.39 5.42 -1.58
CA LEU A 219 9.27 4.71 -2.52
C LEU A 219 10.75 4.79 -2.09
N ALA A 220 11.20 5.93 -1.59
CA ALA A 220 12.55 6.07 -1.04
C ALA A 220 12.77 5.16 0.18
N ASN A 221 11.77 5.06 1.07
CA ASN A 221 11.81 4.17 2.24
C ASN A 221 11.85 2.69 1.82
N ILE A 222 11.07 2.29 0.81
CA ILE A 222 11.04 0.93 0.27
C ILE A 222 12.39 0.55 -0.33
N LEU A 223 12.95 1.42 -1.15
CA LEU A 223 14.29 1.21 -1.73
C LEU A 223 15.37 1.08 -0.65
N LYS A 224 15.26 1.86 0.41
CA LYS A 224 16.17 1.80 1.56
C LYS A 224 15.93 0.55 2.43
N ALA A 225 14.68 0.15 2.62
CA ALA A 225 14.33 -1.05 3.38
C ALA A 225 14.78 -2.33 2.68
N GLY A 226 14.79 -2.37 1.35
CA GLY A 226 15.32 -3.48 0.57
C GLY A 226 16.81 -3.76 0.81
N SER A 227 17.53 -2.85 1.45
CA SER A 227 18.93 -3.04 1.88
C SER A 227 19.08 -3.81 3.21
N LEU A 228 18.00 -4.18 3.87
CA LEU A 228 18.07 -4.93 5.13
C LEU A 228 18.52 -6.37 4.87
N PRO A 229 19.61 -6.82 5.50
CA PRO A 229 20.20 -8.14 5.22
C PRO A 229 19.39 -9.32 5.77
N VAL A 230 18.37 -9.04 6.59
CA VAL A 230 17.50 -10.07 7.20
C VAL A 230 16.04 -9.64 7.07
N PRO A 231 15.19 -10.48 6.48
CA PRO A 231 13.76 -10.20 6.44
C PRO A 231 13.20 -10.15 7.86
N ALA A 232 12.49 -9.05 8.18
CA ALA A 232 11.75 -8.96 9.42
C ALA A 232 10.48 -9.80 9.30
N VAL A 233 10.34 -10.81 10.17
CA VAL A 233 9.13 -11.60 10.28
C VAL A 233 8.31 -11.03 11.44
N ILE A 234 7.07 -10.65 11.16
CA ILE A 234 6.12 -10.29 12.23
C ILE A 234 5.82 -11.57 13.00
N VAL A 235 6.33 -11.65 14.23
CA VAL A 235 6.17 -12.84 15.09
C VAL A 235 4.81 -12.82 15.78
N ASP A 236 4.28 -11.63 16.07
CA ASP A 236 2.96 -11.45 16.68
C ASP A 236 2.40 -10.08 16.26
N GLU A 237 1.15 -10.04 15.85
CA GLU A 237 0.41 -8.83 15.52
C GLU A 237 -0.92 -8.83 16.27
N ALA A 238 -0.97 -8.08 17.36
CA ALA A 238 -2.21 -7.87 18.12
C ALA A 238 -2.89 -6.60 17.57
N ILE A 239 -3.78 -6.75 16.61
CA ILE A 239 -4.63 -5.65 16.15
C ILE A 239 -5.77 -5.44 17.14
N VAL A 240 -5.58 -4.55 18.10
CA VAL A 240 -6.68 -4.09 18.98
C VAL A 240 -7.46 -3.02 18.20
N GLY A 241 -8.59 -3.42 17.63
CA GLY A 241 -9.48 -2.48 16.96
C GLY A 241 -9.96 -1.35 17.91
N PRO A 242 -10.20 -0.12 17.40
CA PRO A 242 -10.66 1.01 18.22
C PRO A 242 -11.91 0.69 19.05
N SER A 243 -12.82 -0.12 18.52
CA SER A 243 -14.05 -0.56 19.17
C SER A 243 -13.81 -1.43 20.41
N LEU A 244 -12.83 -2.36 20.35
CA LEU A 244 -12.47 -3.21 21.51
C LEU A 244 -11.79 -2.40 22.61
N GLY A 245 -11.04 -1.38 22.26
CA GLY A 245 -10.43 -0.46 23.22
C GLY A 245 -11.49 0.38 23.93
N GLU A 246 -12.45 0.92 23.21
CA GLU A 246 -13.53 1.76 23.75
C GLU A 246 -14.48 0.98 24.68
N GLU A 247 -14.87 -0.24 24.29
CA GLU A 247 -15.72 -1.11 25.10
C GLU A 247 -15.04 -1.51 26.42
N ASN A 248 -13.76 -1.89 26.35
CA ASN A 248 -12.99 -2.24 27.54
C ASN A 248 -12.74 -1.04 28.47
N ILE A 249 -12.48 0.15 27.92
CA ILE A 249 -12.32 1.38 28.71
C ILE A 249 -13.64 1.74 29.38
N ASN A 250 -14.76 1.67 28.68
CA ASN A 250 -16.07 1.99 29.22
C ASN A 250 -16.46 1.01 30.35
N SER A 251 -16.25 -0.28 30.14
CA SER A 251 -16.47 -1.31 31.20
C SER A 251 -15.54 -1.09 32.40
N GLY A 252 -14.30 -0.72 32.17
CA GLY A 252 -13.33 -0.37 33.21
C GLY A 252 -13.74 0.87 34.01
N LEU A 253 -14.25 1.92 33.36
CA LEU A 253 -14.75 3.12 34.01
C LEU A 253 -15.98 2.85 34.89
N TRP A 254 -16.93 2.04 34.41
CA TRP A 254 -18.08 1.64 35.20
C TRP A 254 -17.66 0.85 36.44
N SER A 255 -16.75 -0.10 36.27
CA SER A 255 -16.20 -0.89 37.39
C SER A 255 -15.50 0.00 38.42
N PHE A 256 -14.68 0.95 37.92
CA PHE A 256 -14.05 1.95 38.80
C PHE A 256 -15.06 2.81 39.54
N PHE A 257 -16.10 3.29 38.87
CA PHE A 257 -17.14 4.12 39.50
C PHE A 257 -17.85 3.37 40.65
N PHE A 258 -18.25 2.12 40.42
CA PHE A 258 -18.90 1.31 41.47
C PHE A 258 -17.96 1.01 42.64
N ALA A 259 -16.70 0.64 42.36
CA ALA A 259 -15.69 0.40 43.39
C ALA A 259 -15.43 1.67 44.20
N PHE A 260 -15.30 2.82 43.58
CA PHE A 260 -15.09 4.10 44.22
C PHE A 260 -16.28 4.49 45.13
N LEU A 261 -17.51 4.32 44.62
CA LEU A 261 -18.72 4.57 45.41
C LEU A 261 -18.77 3.70 46.66
N LEU A 262 -18.41 2.41 46.54
CA LEU A 262 -18.38 1.47 47.67
C LEU A 262 -17.35 1.91 48.71
N VAL A 263 -16.17 2.36 48.31
CA VAL A 263 -15.14 2.91 49.20
C VAL A 263 -15.66 4.14 49.93
N LEU A 264 -16.30 5.09 49.24
CA LEU A 264 -16.88 6.28 49.87
C LEU A 264 -17.92 5.93 50.92
N LEU A 265 -18.81 4.99 50.63
CA LEU A 265 -19.81 4.50 51.57
C LEU A 265 -19.17 3.82 52.80
N TYR A 266 -18.19 2.93 52.55
CA TYR A 266 -17.45 2.27 53.61
C TYR A 266 -16.80 3.27 54.59
N MET A 267 -16.13 4.31 54.05
CA MET A 267 -15.49 5.36 54.83
C MET A 267 -16.48 6.11 55.72
N ILE A 268 -17.69 6.43 55.22
CA ILE A 268 -18.74 7.08 56.00
C ILE A 268 -19.23 6.17 57.12
N PHE A 269 -19.50 4.91 56.82
CA PHE A 269 -20.04 3.97 57.84
C PHE A 269 -19.02 3.64 58.92
N TYR A 270 -17.77 3.40 58.54
CA TYR A 270 -16.72 2.97 59.48
C TYR A 270 -16.15 4.15 60.27
N TYR A 271 -15.76 5.26 59.62
CA TYR A 271 -15.10 6.40 60.26
C TYR A 271 -16.07 7.52 60.68
N LYS A 272 -17.36 7.40 60.43
CA LYS A 272 -18.40 8.36 60.79
C LYS A 272 -18.05 9.80 60.40
N ARG A 273 -17.86 10.73 61.36
CA ARG A 273 -17.56 12.14 61.08
C ARG A 273 -16.21 12.36 60.38
N ALA A 274 -15.20 11.58 60.76
CA ALA A 274 -13.88 11.63 60.09
C ALA A 274 -13.96 11.15 58.66
N GLY A 275 -14.82 10.16 58.33
CA GLY A 275 -15.04 9.68 56.95
C GLY A 275 -15.53 10.73 55.99
N TRP A 276 -16.28 11.75 56.42
CA TRP A 276 -16.69 12.84 55.58
C TRP A 276 -15.51 13.70 55.10
N VAL A 277 -14.56 14.01 56.01
CA VAL A 277 -13.37 14.78 55.71
C VAL A 277 -12.46 13.99 54.76
N ALA A 278 -12.26 12.71 55.04
CA ALA A 278 -11.47 11.83 54.19
C ALA A 278 -12.08 11.69 52.78
N ASN A 279 -13.40 11.59 52.66
CA ASN A 279 -14.06 11.53 51.34
C ASN A 279 -13.90 12.81 50.52
N ILE A 280 -13.96 13.98 51.16
CA ILE A 280 -13.69 15.25 50.45
C ILE A 280 -12.26 15.28 49.93
N ALA A 281 -11.28 14.86 50.75
CA ALA A 281 -9.88 14.77 50.31
C ALA A 281 -9.69 13.78 49.15
N LEU A 282 -10.36 12.63 49.21
CA LEU A 282 -10.30 11.59 48.18
C LEU A 282 -10.89 12.07 46.86
N ILE A 283 -12.05 12.73 46.89
CA ILE A 283 -12.67 13.33 45.68
C ILE A 283 -11.77 14.40 45.09
N ALA A 284 -11.18 15.28 45.93
CA ALA A 284 -10.24 16.28 45.47
C ALA A 284 -8.99 15.66 44.79
N ASN A 285 -8.46 14.58 45.40
CA ASN A 285 -7.32 13.84 44.80
C ASN A 285 -7.65 13.28 43.39
N VAL A 286 -8.79 12.60 43.26
CA VAL A 286 -9.26 12.10 41.97
C VAL A 286 -9.42 13.23 40.95
N PHE A 287 -10.01 14.34 41.38
CA PHE A 287 -10.18 15.51 40.53
C PHE A 287 -8.83 16.07 40.03
N PHE A 288 -7.83 16.18 40.90
CA PHE A 288 -6.49 16.64 40.51
C PHE A 288 -5.78 15.65 39.59
N ILE A 289 -5.89 14.35 39.80
CA ILE A 289 -5.28 13.34 38.91
C ILE A 289 -5.91 13.39 37.53
N ILE A 290 -7.24 13.43 37.44
CA ILE A 290 -7.92 13.52 36.16
C ILE A 290 -7.58 14.86 35.45
N GLY A 291 -7.55 15.96 36.22
CA GLY A 291 -7.19 17.27 35.69
C GLY A 291 -5.76 17.33 35.15
N THR A 292 -4.80 16.73 35.80
CA THR A 292 -3.41 16.65 35.32
C THR A 292 -3.30 15.75 34.09
N LEU A 293 -3.96 14.61 34.05
CA LEU A 293 -3.99 13.74 32.85
C LEU A 293 -4.59 14.47 31.65
N ALA A 294 -5.71 15.17 31.83
CA ALA A 294 -6.35 15.96 30.79
C ALA A 294 -5.46 17.13 30.30
N SER A 295 -4.77 17.81 31.23
CA SER A 295 -3.85 18.90 30.90
C SER A 295 -2.64 18.43 30.08
N LEU A 296 -2.17 17.20 30.30
CA LEU A 296 -1.06 16.61 29.57
C LEU A 296 -1.49 15.95 28.26
N GLY A 297 -2.78 15.94 27.94
CA GLY A 297 -3.30 15.27 26.74
C GLY A 297 -3.13 13.75 26.78
N ALA A 298 -2.97 13.16 27.95
CA ALA A 298 -2.75 11.73 28.12
C ALA A 298 -4.04 10.94 27.83
N ALA A 299 -3.95 9.93 26.98
CA ALA A 299 -5.06 9.01 26.73
C ALA A 299 -5.32 8.12 27.94
N LEU A 300 -6.59 8.02 28.35
CA LEU A 300 -7.00 7.13 29.43
C LEU A 300 -7.05 5.68 28.88
N THR A 301 -6.01 4.90 29.23
CA THR A 301 -5.90 3.49 28.85
C THR A 301 -6.30 2.57 30.00
N LEU A 302 -6.55 1.29 29.70
CA LEU A 302 -6.87 0.29 30.73
C LEU A 302 -5.81 0.22 31.86
N PRO A 303 -4.50 0.19 31.57
CA PRO A 303 -3.46 0.33 32.61
C PRO A 303 -3.51 1.65 33.35
N GLY A 304 -3.93 2.75 32.70
CA GLY A 304 -4.13 4.04 33.36
C GLY A 304 -5.25 4.02 34.40
N ILE A 305 -6.37 3.35 34.11
CA ILE A 305 -7.46 3.14 35.06
C ILE A 305 -6.98 2.30 36.26
N ALA A 306 -6.21 1.25 36.04
CA ALA A 306 -5.61 0.46 37.11
C ALA A 306 -4.68 1.29 38.00
N GLY A 307 -3.90 2.20 37.43
CA GLY A 307 -3.07 3.15 38.17
C GLY A 307 -3.88 4.14 39.00
N LEU A 308 -5.02 4.61 38.51
CA LEU A 308 -5.97 5.43 39.29
C LEU A 308 -6.50 4.67 40.50
N VAL A 309 -6.93 3.42 40.30
CA VAL A 309 -7.44 2.57 41.41
C VAL A 309 -6.37 2.35 42.48
N LEU A 310 -5.14 2.07 42.06
CA LEU A 310 -4.01 1.89 43.00
C LEU A 310 -3.72 3.17 43.78
N THR A 311 -3.71 4.33 43.13
CA THR A 311 -3.45 5.62 43.76
C THR A 311 -4.55 5.95 44.80
N ILE A 312 -5.82 5.67 44.47
CA ILE A 312 -6.94 5.84 45.41
C ILE A 312 -6.79 4.90 46.61
N GLY A 313 -6.44 3.63 46.35
CA GLY A 313 -6.21 2.66 47.44
C GLY A 313 -5.12 3.12 48.42
N MET A 314 -3.98 3.60 47.90
CA MET A 314 -2.91 4.15 48.74
C MET A 314 -3.32 5.44 49.45
N SER A 315 -4.15 6.28 48.84
CA SER A 315 -4.64 7.52 49.47
C SER A 315 -5.62 7.23 50.61
N VAL A 316 -6.41 6.16 50.53
CA VAL A 316 -7.29 5.71 51.60
C VAL A 316 -6.50 5.17 52.80
N ASP A 317 -5.41 4.42 52.55
CA ASP A 317 -4.55 3.90 53.61
C ASP A 317 -3.75 4.98 54.32
N ALA A 318 -3.44 6.08 53.64
CA ALA A 318 -2.65 7.19 54.18
C ALA A 318 -3.49 8.20 55.02
N ASN A 319 -4.82 8.16 54.94
CA ASN A 319 -5.74 9.01 55.66
C ASN A 319 -6.30 8.31 56.91
#